data_f7bc1bda1aa1090e29010026dd34dafa
#
_entry.id   f7bc1bda1aa1090e29010026dd34dafa
#
_cell.length_a   1.000
_cell.length_b   1.000
_cell.length_c   1.000
_cell.angle_alpha   90.00
_cell.angle_beta   90.00
_cell.angle_gamma   90.00
#
_symmetry.space_group_name_H-M   'P 1'
#
loop_
_entity.id
_entity.type
_entity.pdbx_description
1 polymer ?
#
loop_
_entity_poly.entity_id
_entity_poly.type
_entity_poly.pdbx_seq_one_letter_code
_entity_poly.pdbx_strand_id
1 'polypeptide(L)'
;IWLSPIYCSPLADQGYDISDYYDIDPRFGTMEDMDELLKEAKSRNMYIVMDLVVNHCSDEHEWFKKACEDPDGEYGKYFYIADAKDYKLPNNWRSYFGGPVWDLLPGHTDKYYMHVFHKKQPDLNWENPKLREEIYKMINWWLDRGVAGFRIDAIMNIKKPNIYTSYPADRDDGLASIDNMLHDAEGIDDFLHEMKTETFEKHQAFTVGEIFTDRPDALEAFIGNNGHFSSMFDFAETIAGKSDDGWYKCKPVVWGEEYKKAAFGTQKRLGDIGFISNIIENHDEPRGVSHYIPEADVSDTSKKMLAAVNVMLRGLPFIYQGQELGMTNVVFHSIDEIDDCSTLDEYQVALDAGLTPESAFKAVVPYSRDNARTPFQWDATANAGFTTGTPWLKVNPNYTDINAAEQANRPDSMYHWYKELIALRKNPEYKDVVVYGEFVPYKEEQTNLMAYYRKGTDRTLLVVANYQHDAQDVVLPGTYKKVLMNN
;
A
#
# COMPACT_ATOMS: atom_id res chain seq x y z
N ILE A 1 -12.44 -5.76 -6.25
CA ILE A 1 -12.42 -4.80 -5.13
C ILE A 1 -11.53 -5.38 -4.05
N TRP A 2 -10.47 -4.67 -3.67
CA TRP A 2 -9.66 -5.01 -2.51
C TRP A 2 -10.25 -4.36 -1.26
N LEU A 3 -10.44 -5.17 -0.22
CA LEU A 3 -10.83 -4.74 1.12
C LEU A 3 -9.61 -4.78 2.03
N SER A 4 -9.31 -3.68 2.72
CA SER A 4 -8.40 -3.69 3.88
C SER A 4 -8.89 -4.71 4.91
N PRO A 5 -8.06 -5.13 5.89
CA PRO A 5 -8.46 -6.19 6.80
C PRO A 5 -9.81 -5.95 7.46
N ILE A 6 -10.72 -6.90 7.29
CA ILE A 6 -12.08 -6.92 7.90
C ILE A 6 -12.26 -8.06 8.90
N TYR A 7 -11.19 -8.79 9.18
CA TYR A 7 -11.15 -9.85 10.20
C TYR A 7 -11.34 -9.27 11.61
N CYS A 8 -11.65 -10.12 12.58
CA CYS A 8 -11.64 -9.71 13.98
C CYS A 8 -10.29 -9.14 14.39
N SER A 9 -10.30 -7.94 14.96
CA SER A 9 -9.09 -7.22 15.35
C SER A 9 -9.36 -6.27 16.51
N PRO A 10 -8.46 -6.12 17.49
CA PRO A 10 -8.52 -5.06 18.49
C PRO A 10 -8.20 -3.68 17.95
N LEU A 11 -7.80 -3.53 16.67
CA LEU A 11 -7.48 -2.29 15.97
C LEU A 11 -6.28 -1.53 16.54
N ALA A 12 -5.26 -2.23 17.01
CA ALA A 12 -4.01 -1.58 17.43
C ALA A 12 -3.27 -0.97 16.23
N ASP A 13 -3.45 -1.55 15.05
CA ASP A 13 -2.97 -1.03 13.76
C ASP A 13 -4.10 -1.15 12.72
N GLN A 14 -5.25 -0.55 13.03
CA GLN A 14 -6.44 -0.39 12.18
C GLN A 14 -6.86 -1.64 11.38
N GLY A 15 -6.72 -2.81 11.99
CA GLY A 15 -7.13 -4.10 11.42
C GLY A 15 -5.98 -5.01 10.99
N TYR A 16 -4.75 -4.49 10.90
CA TYR A 16 -3.56 -5.29 10.57
C TYR A 16 -3.05 -6.13 11.76
N ASP A 17 -3.66 -6.01 12.94
CA ASP A 17 -3.47 -6.85 14.12
C ASP A 17 -4.63 -7.85 14.23
N ILE A 18 -4.59 -8.94 13.47
CA ILE A 18 -5.68 -9.91 13.35
C ILE A 18 -5.75 -10.84 14.55
N SER A 19 -6.89 -10.86 15.24
CA SER A 19 -7.12 -11.75 16.40
C SER A 19 -7.87 -13.05 16.05
N ASP A 20 -8.59 -13.07 14.93
CA ASP A 20 -9.21 -14.28 14.36
C ASP A 20 -9.27 -14.16 12.84
N TYR A 21 -8.63 -15.11 12.13
CA TYR A 21 -8.59 -15.14 10.67
C TYR A 21 -9.84 -15.75 10.03
N TYR A 22 -10.73 -16.35 10.80
CA TYR A 22 -11.87 -17.11 10.29
C TYR A 22 -13.21 -16.40 10.49
N ASP A 23 -13.21 -15.19 11.05
CA ASP A 23 -14.43 -14.43 11.31
C ASP A 23 -14.28 -12.97 10.88
N ILE A 24 -15.42 -12.34 10.61
CA ILE A 24 -15.53 -10.92 10.28
C ILE A 24 -15.75 -10.12 11.56
N ASP A 25 -15.01 -9.03 11.71
CA ASP A 25 -15.19 -8.15 12.87
C ASP A 25 -16.63 -7.59 12.91
N PRO A 26 -17.33 -7.68 14.05
CA PRO A 26 -18.71 -7.24 14.16
C PRO A 26 -18.97 -5.77 13.80
N ARG A 27 -17.92 -4.96 13.75
CA ARG A 27 -18.01 -3.55 13.27
C ARG A 27 -18.29 -3.47 11.77
N PHE A 28 -17.90 -4.49 11.00
CA PHE A 28 -18.08 -4.55 9.54
C PHE A 28 -19.27 -5.41 9.12
N GLY A 29 -19.72 -6.31 9.97
CA GLY A 29 -20.84 -7.20 9.69
C GLY A 29 -20.63 -8.61 10.23
N THR A 30 -21.30 -9.57 9.61
CA THR A 30 -21.25 -10.99 9.96
C THR A 30 -20.69 -11.82 8.81
N MET A 31 -20.45 -13.11 9.05
CA MET A 31 -20.06 -14.04 7.98
C MET A 31 -21.15 -14.20 6.92
N GLU A 32 -22.42 -14.10 7.31
CA GLU A 32 -23.56 -14.10 6.39
C GLU A 32 -23.56 -12.87 5.47
N ASP A 33 -23.22 -11.68 6.02
CA ASP A 33 -23.06 -10.44 5.24
C ASP A 33 -21.90 -10.58 4.24
N MET A 34 -20.80 -11.23 4.65
CA MET A 34 -19.68 -11.51 3.74
C MET A 34 -20.08 -12.46 2.61
N ASP A 35 -20.84 -13.51 2.89
CA ASP A 35 -21.36 -14.43 1.86
C ASP A 35 -22.28 -13.72 0.88
N GLU A 36 -23.15 -12.82 1.37
CA GLU A 36 -23.98 -11.98 0.52
C GLU A 36 -23.13 -11.06 -0.35
N LEU A 37 -22.11 -10.39 0.22
CA LEU A 37 -21.20 -9.53 -0.52
C LEU A 37 -20.49 -10.29 -1.65
N LEU A 38 -19.93 -11.46 -1.38
CA LEU A 38 -19.26 -12.29 -2.39
C LEU A 38 -20.21 -12.66 -3.53
N LYS A 39 -21.43 -13.11 -3.19
CA LYS A 39 -22.46 -13.47 -4.16
C LYS A 39 -22.90 -12.28 -5.01
N GLU A 40 -23.18 -11.13 -4.37
CA GLU A 40 -23.68 -9.93 -5.05
C GLU A 40 -22.60 -9.28 -5.91
N ALA A 41 -21.35 -9.25 -5.47
CA ALA A 41 -20.22 -8.80 -6.27
C ALA A 41 -20.06 -9.66 -7.53
N LYS A 42 -20.04 -11.00 -7.36
CA LYS A 42 -19.90 -11.94 -8.47
C LYS A 42 -21.03 -11.80 -9.49
N SER A 43 -22.27 -11.58 -9.03
CA SER A 43 -23.43 -11.37 -9.91
C SER A 43 -23.28 -10.14 -10.82
N ARG A 44 -22.46 -9.16 -10.40
CA ARG A 44 -22.14 -7.93 -11.12
C ARG A 44 -20.82 -8.00 -11.86
N ASN A 45 -20.24 -9.19 -11.98
CA ASN A 45 -18.90 -9.40 -12.55
C ASN A 45 -17.80 -8.59 -11.84
N MET A 46 -17.95 -8.46 -10.52
CA MET A 46 -16.96 -7.91 -9.61
C MET A 46 -16.43 -9.00 -8.69
N TYR A 47 -15.19 -8.88 -8.29
CA TYR A 47 -14.51 -9.87 -7.47
C TYR A 47 -13.94 -9.23 -6.22
N ILE A 48 -14.07 -9.91 -5.08
CA ILE A 48 -13.55 -9.45 -3.80
C ILE A 48 -12.15 -10.05 -3.59
N VAL A 49 -11.19 -9.18 -3.32
CA VAL A 49 -9.83 -9.50 -2.91
C VAL A 49 -9.69 -9.06 -1.46
N MET A 50 -9.29 -9.97 -0.57
CA MET A 50 -9.06 -9.67 0.84
C MET A 50 -7.59 -9.31 1.09
N ASP A 51 -7.31 -8.75 2.24
CA ASP A 51 -5.95 -8.55 2.71
C ASP A 51 -5.43 -9.81 3.40
N LEU A 52 -4.22 -10.24 3.11
CA LEU A 52 -3.57 -11.39 3.71
C LEU A 52 -2.40 -10.93 4.57
N VAL A 53 -2.62 -10.85 5.86
CA VAL A 53 -1.64 -10.39 6.85
C VAL A 53 -1.07 -11.63 7.54
N VAL A 54 0.11 -12.06 7.13
CA VAL A 54 0.71 -13.33 7.60
C VAL A 54 2.16 -13.20 8.06
N ASN A 55 2.71 -11.99 8.10
CA ASN A 55 3.97 -11.76 8.80
C ASN A 55 3.78 -11.83 10.32
N HIS A 56 2.64 -11.38 10.81
CA HIS A 56 2.31 -11.27 12.24
C HIS A 56 0.82 -11.52 12.46
N CYS A 57 0.40 -11.66 13.70
CA CYS A 57 -1.00 -11.61 14.11
C CYS A 57 -1.16 -10.67 15.31
N SER A 58 -2.36 -10.53 15.86
CA SER A 58 -2.59 -9.76 17.08
C SER A 58 -1.98 -10.47 18.31
N ASP A 59 -1.56 -9.70 19.31
CA ASP A 59 -1.28 -10.22 20.66
C ASP A 59 -2.53 -10.80 21.35
N GLU A 60 -3.71 -10.50 20.81
CA GLU A 60 -4.99 -11.09 21.25
C GLU A 60 -5.38 -12.35 20.47
N HIS A 61 -4.59 -12.78 19.48
CA HIS A 61 -4.80 -14.05 18.77
C HIS A 61 -4.61 -15.25 19.71
N GLU A 62 -5.44 -16.28 19.57
CA GLU A 62 -5.40 -17.47 20.41
C GLU A 62 -4.03 -18.17 20.39
N TRP A 63 -3.33 -18.14 19.27
CA TRP A 63 -1.97 -18.69 19.16
C TRP A 63 -0.99 -17.98 20.09
N PHE A 64 -1.02 -16.63 20.14
CA PHE A 64 -0.10 -15.87 20.98
C PHE A 64 -0.43 -15.99 22.45
N LYS A 65 -1.72 -16.01 22.82
CA LYS A 65 -2.15 -16.27 24.21
C LYS A 65 -1.62 -17.60 24.72
N LYS A 66 -1.73 -18.68 23.92
CA LYS A 66 -1.16 -19.99 24.26
C LYS A 66 0.38 -19.99 24.27
N ALA A 67 1.02 -19.22 23.39
CA ALA A 67 2.47 -19.05 23.40
C ALA A 67 2.95 -18.36 24.68
N CYS A 68 2.20 -17.39 25.20
CA CYS A 68 2.50 -16.77 26.50
C CYS A 68 2.33 -17.75 27.69
N GLU A 69 1.37 -18.70 27.61
CA GLU A 69 1.17 -19.72 28.66
C GLU A 69 2.27 -20.77 28.66
N ASP A 70 2.72 -21.20 27.47
CA ASP A 70 3.77 -22.21 27.27
C ASP A 70 4.70 -21.81 26.11
N PRO A 71 5.71 -20.97 26.38
CA PRO A 71 6.63 -20.49 25.33
C PRO A 71 7.49 -21.59 24.67
N ASP A 72 7.71 -22.68 25.33
CA ASP A 72 8.49 -23.83 24.82
C ASP A 72 7.59 -24.88 24.14
N GLY A 73 6.28 -24.72 24.23
CA GLY A 73 5.26 -25.60 23.68
C GLY A 73 5.08 -25.45 22.17
N GLU A 74 3.97 -25.99 21.66
CA GLU A 74 3.65 -25.99 20.24
C GLU A 74 3.44 -24.56 19.72
N TYR A 75 2.60 -23.79 20.41
CA TYR A 75 2.26 -22.42 19.98
C TYR A 75 3.39 -21.42 20.24
N GLY A 76 4.25 -21.64 21.26
CA GLY A 76 5.47 -20.85 21.45
C GLY A 76 6.39 -20.89 20.22
N LYS A 77 6.42 -22.01 19.50
CA LYS A 77 7.21 -22.18 18.27
C LYS A 77 6.59 -21.52 17.04
N TYR A 78 5.35 -21.01 17.13
CA TYR A 78 4.73 -20.23 16.07
C TYR A 78 5.25 -18.80 16.01
N PHE A 79 5.98 -18.37 17.04
CA PHE A 79 6.51 -17.02 17.17
C PHE A 79 8.03 -17.05 17.33
N TYR A 80 8.68 -15.93 17.08
CA TYR A 80 10.08 -15.73 17.41
C TYR A 80 10.16 -15.34 18.89
N ILE A 81 10.42 -16.31 19.75
CA ILE A 81 10.63 -16.13 21.20
C ILE A 81 12.08 -16.43 21.53
N ALA A 82 12.73 -15.58 22.31
CA ALA A 82 14.12 -15.72 22.71
C ALA A 82 14.32 -15.51 24.22
N ASP A 83 15.28 -16.23 24.83
CA ASP A 83 15.63 -16.04 26.21
C ASP A 83 16.36 -14.71 26.43
N ALA A 84 16.03 -14.01 27.51
CA ALA A 84 16.70 -12.80 27.95
C ALA A 84 18.06 -13.16 28.59
N LYS A 85 19.11 -13.21 27.76
CA LYS A 85 20.48 -13.43 28.24
C LYS A 85 21.06 -12.12 28.79
N ASP A 86 21.38 -12.10 30.08
CA ASP A 86 21.94 -10.94 30.76
C ASP A 86 21.11 -9.65 30.59
N TYR A 87 19.78 -9.78 30.46
CA TYR A 87 18.83 -8.68 30.20
C TYR A 87 19.11 -7.91 28.90
N LYS A 88 19.84 -8.51 27.95
CA LYS A 88 20.11 -7.93 26.64
C LYS A 88 19.11 -8.43 25.62
N LEU A 89 18.71 -7.52 24.72
CA LEU A 89 17.90 -7.89 23.56
C LEU A 89 18.70 -8.85 22.64
N PRO A 90 18.03 -9.77 21.96
CA PRO A 90 18.67 -10.72 21.03
C PRO A 90 19.46 -10.03 19.89
N ASN A 91 18.98 -8.91 19.42
CA ASN A 91 19.62 -8.07 18.41
C ASN A 91 19.24 -6.59 18.62
N ASN A 92 19.72 -5.70 17.73
CA ASN A 92 19.45 -4.27 17.78
C ASN A 92 18.62 -3.77 16.60
N TRP A 93 17.73 -4.58 16.04
CA TRP A 93 16.89 -4.13 14.94
C TRP A 93 15.83 -3.14 15.41
N ARG A 94 15.57 -2.12 14.59
CA ARG A 94 14.52 -1.12 14.83
C ARG A 94 13.21 -1.56 14.17
N SER A 95 12.12 -1.49 14.91
CA SER A 95 10.76 -1.69 14.38
C SER A 95 10.40 -0.60 13.37
N TYR A 96 9.49 -0.93 12.43
CA TYR A 96 8.94 0.06 11.49
C TYR A 96 8.21 1.21 12.18
N PHE A 97 7.70 0.98 13.39
CA PHE A 97 6.99 1.99 14.20
C PHE A 97 7.83 2.51 15.37
N GLY A 98 9.16 2.43 15.24
CA GLY A 98 10.11 2.89 16.22
C GLY A 98 10.41 1.93 17.35
N GLY A 99 11.49 2.21 18.08
CA GLY A 99 11.97 1.34 19.14
C GLY A 99 12.54 -0.01 18.67
N PRO A 100 12.94 -0.90 19.59
CA PRO A 100 13.47 -2.21 19.26
C PRO A 100 12.37 -3.17 18.79
N VAL A 101 12.75 -4.18 17.98
CA VAL A 101 11.81 -5.25 17.55
C VAL A 101 11.51 -6.30 18.63
N TRP A 102 11.98 -6.10 19.84
CA TRP A 102 11.84 -7.06 20.94
C TRP A 102 11.20 -6.44 22.17
N ASP A 103 10.13 -7.05 22.64
CA ASP A 103 9.50 -6.74 23.92
C ASP A 103 9.43 -7.97 24.83
N LEU A 104 9.31 -7.74 26.16
CA LEU A 104 9.13 -8.83 27.11
C LEU A 104 7.84 -9.60 26.79
N LEU A 105 7.96 -10.92 26.74
CA LEU A 105 6.80 -11.79 26.55
C LEU A 105 5.83 -11.63 27.74
N PRO A 106 4.55 -11.35 27.51
CA PRO A 106 3.58 -11.13 28.58
C PRO A 106 3.57 -12.29 29.60
N GLY A 107 3.67 -11.93 30.88
CA GLY A 107 3.76 -12.89 31.98
C GLY A 107 5.15 -13.46 32.28
N HIS A 108 6.17 -13.10 31.50
CA HIS A 108 7.55 -13.56 31.66
C HIS A 108 8.51 -12.39 31.93
N THR A 109 9.61 -12.68 32.61
CA THR A 109 10.68 -11.71 32.92
C THR A 109 12.00 -12.08 32.26
N ASP A 110 12.07 -13.25 31.64
CA ASP A 110 13.25 -13.90 31.09
C ASP A 110 13.12 -14.30 29.62
N LYS A 111 12.02 -13.90 28.97
CA LYS A 111 11.78 -14.15 27.55
C LYS A 111 11.31 -12.90 26.84
N TYR A 112 11.80 -12.75 25.59
CA TYR A 112 11.36 -11.71 24.65
C TYR A 112 10.61 -12.34 23.48
N TYR A 113 9.67 -11.61 22.87
CA TYR A 113 9.07 -11.93 21.58
C TYR A 113 9.41 -10.85 20.56
N MET A 114 9.45 -11.22 19.29
CA MET A 114 9.74 -10.31 18.19
C MET A 114 8.48 -9.71 17.60
N HIS A 115 8.57 -8.42 17.22
CA HIS A 115 7.58 -7.70 16.41
C HIS A 115 8.31 -6.69 15.52
N VAL A 116 8.29 -6.84 14.22
CA VAL A 116 8.91 -5.87 13.32
C VAL A 116 8.02 -4.64 13.08
N PHE A 117 6.72 -4.75 13.40
CA PHE A 117 5.74 -3.66 13.42
C PHE A 117 5.38 -3.29 14.86
N HIS A 118 4.11 -3.02 15.13
CA HIS A 118 3.68 -2.64 16.47
C HIS A 118 3.88 -3.78 17.47
N LYS A 119 4.19 -3.45 18.74
CA LYS A 119 4.35 -4.45 19.82
C LYS A 119 3.14 -5.35 20.06
N LYS A 120 1.95 -4.93 19.60
CA LYS A 120 0.74 -5.77 19.60
C LYS A 120 0.60 -6.66 18.35
N GLN A 121 1.64 -6.74 17.54
CA GLN A 121 1.70 -7.53 16.31
C GLN A 121 2.89 -8.51 16.37
N PRO A 122 2.84 -9.56 17.22
CA PRO A 122 3.92 -10.55 17.32
C PRO A 122 4.15 -11.27 16.00
N ASP A 123 5.42 -11.35 15.59
CA ASP A 123 5.83 -11.93 14.32
C ASP A 123 5.72 -13.46 14.33
N LEU A 124 5.13 -13.97 13.26
CA LEU A 124 4.95 -15.40 13.00
C LEU A 124 6.25 -16.03 12.47
N ASN A 125 6.63 -17.18 13.06
CA ASN A 125 7.83 -17.92 12.71
C ASN A 125 7.61 -18.84 11.51
N TRP A 126 7.80 -18.33 10.31
CA TRP A 126 7.63 -19.06 9.06
C TRP A 126 8.61 -20.24 8.86
N GLU A 127 9.67 -20.34 9.65
CA GLU A 127 10.53 -21.54 9.67
C GLU A 127 9.78 -22.77 10.21
N ASN A 128 8.68 -22.56 10.95
CA ASN A 128 7.87 -23.65 11.49
C ASN A 128 6.87 -24.17 10.43
N PRO A 129 7.01 -25.40 9.92
CA PRO A 129 6.11 -25.94 8.90
C PRO A 129 4.67 -26.10 9.38
N LYS A 130 4.45 -26.35 10.68
CA LYS A 130 3.08 -26.44 11.22
C LYS A 130 2.35 -25.11 11.17
N LEU A 131 3.05 -24.01 11.43
CA LEU A 131 2.48 -22.68 11.25
C LEU A 131 2.08 -22.43 9.78
N ARG A 132 2.97 -22.78 8.84
CA ARG A 132 2.68 -22.64 7.41
C ARG A 132 1.44 -23.44 6.99
N GLU A 133 1.31 -24.70 7.49
CA GLU A 133 0.12 -25.50 7.25
C GLU A 133 -1.17 -24.83 7.75
N GLU A 134 -1.16 -24.20 8.93
CA GLU A 134 -2.33 -23.48 9.46
C GLU A 134 -2.65 -22.25 8.62
N ILE A 135 -1.63 -21.49 8.17
CA ILE A 135 -1.81 -20.36 7.26
C ILE A 135 -2.42 -20.82 5.92
N TYR A 136 -1.91 -21.92 5.34
CA TYR A 136 -2.44 -22.44 4.06
C TYR A 136 -3.87 -22.96 4.18
N LYS A 137 -4.23 -23.56 5.31
CA LYS A 137 -5.63 -23.92 5.60
C LYS A 137 -6.54 -22.68 5.60
N MET A 138 -6.11 -21.62 6.25
CA MET A 138 -6.87 -20.37 6.33
C MET A 138 -7.05 -19.74 4.93
N ILE A 139 -5.97 -19.65 4.14
CA ILE A 139 -6.03 -19.11 2.78
C ILE A 139 -7.00 -19.92 1.92
N ASN A 140 -6.87 -21.24 1.91
CA ASN A 140 -7.75 -22.14 1.13
C ASN A 140 -9.21 -22.02 1.60
N TRP A 141 -9.46 -21.89 2.89
CA TRP A 141 -10.81 -21.74 3.43
C TRP A 141 -11.53 -20.48 2.89
N TRP A 142 -10.81 -19.34 2.78
CA TRP A 142 -11.36 -18.14 2.17
C TRP A 142 -11.57 -18.27 0.67
N LEU A 143 -10.64 -18.90 -0.03
CA LEU A 143 -10.74 -19.15 -1.48
C LEU A 143 -11.91 -20.09 -1.79
N ASP A 144 -12.09 -21.17 -1.00
CA ASP A 144 -13.23 -22.08 -1.11
C ASP A 144 -14.57 -21.38 -0.86
N ARG A 145 -14.58 -20.35 0.00
CA ARG A 145 -15.76 -19.52 0.28
C ARG A 145 -16.12 -18.57 -0.86
N GLY A 146 -15.20 -18.31 -1.78
CA GLY A 146 -15.44 -17.50 -2.99
C GLY A 146 -14.73 -16.18 -3.06
N VAL A 147 -13.77 -15.92 -2.14
CA VAL A 147 -12.81 -14.81 -2.28
C VAL A 147 -11.98 -15.06 -3.53
N ALA A 148 -11.79 -14.03 -4.36
CA ALA A 148 -11.13 -14.17 -5.66
C ALA A 148 -9.60 -14.11 -5.57
N GLY A 149 -9.07 -13.76 -4.41
CA GLY A 149 -7.64 -13.65 -4.19
C GLY A 149 -7.27 -12.71 -3.05
N PHE A 150 -5.99 -12.35 -2.98
CA PHE A 150 -5.45 -11.58 -1.87
C PHE A 150 -4.49 -10.48 -2.31
N ARG A 151 -4.54 -9.35 -1.61
CA ARG A 151 -3.39 -8.47 -1.45
C ARG A 151 -2.57 -9.00 -0.27
N ILE A 152 -1.28 -9.14 -0.45
CA ILE A 152 -0.43 -9.83 0.52
C ILE A 152 0.46 -8.79 1.18
N ASP A 153 0.16 -8.57 2.45
CA ASP A 153 0.75 -7.56 3.31
C ASP A 153 2.19 -7.90 3.69
N ALA A 154 3.08 -6.90 3.63
CA ALA A 154 4.44 -6.93 4.17
C ALA A 154 5.19 -8.24 3.92
N ILE A 155 4.98 -8.87 2.75
CA ILE A 155 5.34 -10.26 2.51
C ILE A 155 6.84 -10.52 2.59
N MET A 156 7.69 -9.52 2.34
CA MET A 156 9.13 -9.68 2.45
C MET A 156 9.59 -9.96 3.88
N ASN A 157 8.81 -9.55 4.86
CA ASN A 157 9.14 -9.71 6.28
C ASN A 157 8.92 -11.12 6.83
N ILE A 158 8.26 -12.04 6.11
CA ILE A 158 8.03 -13.41 6.61
C ILE A 158 9.33 -14.22 6.77
N LYS A 159 10.37 -13.88 5.99
CA LYS A 159 11.70 -14.50 6.11
C LYS A 159 12.63 -13.60 6.92
N LYS A 160 13.27 -14.19 7.93
CA LYS A 160 14.26 -13.51 8.75
C LYS A 160 15.62 -14.20 8.63
N PRO A 161 16.73 -13.45 8.67
CA PRO A 161 18.04 -14.03 8.83
C PRO A 161 18.21 -14.58 10.25
N ASN A 162 19.43 -14.90 10.66
CA ASN A 162 19.68 -15.27 12.06
C ASN A 162 19.27 -14.14 13.01
N ILE A 163 18.22 -14.37 13.81
CA ILE A 163 17.64 -13.39 14.73
C ILE A 163 18.57 -12.90 15.85
N TYR A 164 19.74 -13.49 15.98
CA TYR A 164 20.78 -13.04 16.93
C TYR A 164 21.88 -12.17 16.27
N THR A 165 21.70 -11.80 15.01
CA THR A 165 22.62 -10.93 14.29
C THR A 165 22.28 -9.45 14.57
N SER A 166 23.24 -8.68 15.08
CA SER A 166 23.12 -7.23 15.20
C SER A 166 23.86 -6.54 14.06
N TYR A 167 23.38 -5.38 13.67
CA TYR A 167 23.99 -4.53 12.63
C TYR A 167 24.59 -3.27 13.22
N PRO A 168 25.46 -2.55 12.49
CA PRO A 168 25.91 -1.23 12.89
C PRO A 168 24.71 -0.30 13.10
N ALA A 169 24.67 0.36 14.25
CA ALA A 169 23.63 1.36 14.54
C ALA A 169 23.72 2.53 13.54
N ASP A 170 22.57 2.96 13.06
CA ASP A 170 22.44 4.06 12.10
C ASP A 170 21.97 5.37 12.73
N ARG A 171 21.53 5.32 13.99
CA ARG A 171 21.11 6.48 14.80
C ARG A 171 21.69 6.39 16.22
N ASP A 172 21.57 7.48 16.99
CA ASP A 172 22.07 7.60 18.37
C ASP A 172 21.33 6.69 19.37
N ASP A 173 20.19 6.13 18.99
CA ASP A 173 19.43 5.16 19.79
C ASP A 173 20.11 3.78 19.90
N GLY A 174 21.17 3.54 19.14
CA GLY A 174 21.92 2.28 19.12
C GLY A 174 21.24 1.16 18.32
N LEU A 175 20.11 1.44 17.68
CA LEU A 175 19.38 0.50 16.83
C LEU A 175 19.84 0.60 15.38
N ALA A 176 19.51 -0.40 14.59
CA ALA A 176 19.81 -0.49 13.17
C ALA A 176 18.52 -0.61 12.36
N SER A 177 18.47 -0.01 11.16
CA SER A 177 17.33 -0.12 10.24
C SER A 177 16.96 -1.57 9.98
N ILE A 178 15.67 -1.83 9.95
CA ILE A 178 15.09 -3.14 9.59
C ILE A 178 15.45 -3.56 8.15
N ASP A 179 15.82 -2.62 7.29
CA ASP A 179 16.22 -2.92 5.90
C ASP A 179 17.43 -3.85 5.83
N ASN A 180 18.34 -3.76 6.84
CA ASN A 180 19.45 -4.71 6.95
C ASN A 180 18.94 -6.17 7.09
N MET A 181 17.89 -6.38 7.85
CA MET A 181 17.24 -7.69 8.01
C MET A 181 16.65 -8.18 6.68
N LEU A 182 15.94 -7.31 5.95
CA LEU A 182 15.37 -7.65 4.65
C LEU A 182 16.45 -7.99 3.63
N HIS A 183 17.55 -7.24 3.62
CA HIS A 183 18.68 -7.47 2.71
C HIS A 183 19.37 -8.83 2.98
N ASP A 184 19.52 -9.21 4.25
CA ASP A 184 20.21 -10.43 4.64
C ASP A 184 19.29 -11.68 4.69
N ALA A 185 17.98 -11.51 4.48
CA ALA A 185 17.01 -12.60 4.50
C ALA A 185 17.07 -13.39 3.18
N GLU A 186 17.77 -14.52 3.19
CA GLU A 186 17.88 -15.43 2.04
C GLU A 186 16.80 -16.52 2.06
N GLY A 187 16.34 -16.97 0.88
CA GLY A 187 15.44 -18.13 0.74
C GLY A 187 13.95 -17.84 0.91
N ILE A 188 13.54 -16.58 0.80
CA ILE A 188 12.10 -16.22 0.82
C ILE A 188 11.34 -16.86 -0.34
N ASP A 189 11.99 -17.01 -1.50
CA ASP A 189 11.37 -17.61 -2.70
C ASP A 189 10.84 -19.04 -2.44
N ASP A 190 11.46 -19.80 -1.54
CA ASP A 190 10.99 -21.15 -1.17
C ASP A 190 9.63 -21.07 -0.46
N PHE A 191 9.45 -20.14 0.48
CA PHE A 191 8.18 -19.95 1.19
C PHE A 191 7.08 -19.42 0.26
N LEU A 192 7.42 -18.51 -0.62
CA LEU A 192 6.48 -17.95 -1.60
C LEU A 192 6.05 -19.00 -2.62
N HIS A 193 6.96 -19.86 -3.06
CA HIS A 193 6.65 -20.96 -3.96
C HIS A 193 5.75 -22.00 -3.28
N GLU A 194 6.06 -22.40 -2.04
CA GLU A 194 5.23 -23.32 -1.26
C GLU A 194 3.82 -22.73 -1.05
N MET A 195 3.71 -21.49 -0.62
CA MET A 195 2.43 -20.80 -0.45
C MET A 195 1.62 -20.76 -1.75
N LYS A 196 2.24 -20.39 -2.87
CA LYS A 196 1.60 -20.35 -4.19
C LYS A 196 1.05 -21.71 -4.58
N THR A 197 1.87 -22.77 -4.50
CA THR A 197 1.48 -24.12 -4.94
C THR A 197 0.46 -24.78 -4.02
N GLU A 198 0.54 -24.50 -2.72
CA GLU A 198 -0.38 -25.08 -1.73
C GLU A 198 -1.72 -24.33 -1.66
N THR A 199 -1.81 -23.10 -2.21
CA THR A 199 -3.02 -22.29 -2.10
C THR A 199 -3.45 -21.66 -3.43
N PHE A 200 -2.85 -20.58 -3.85
CA PHE A 200 -3.32 -19.70 -4.93
C PHE A 200 -3.47 -20.40 -6.28
N GLU A 201 -2.53 -21.27 -6.62
CA GLU A 201 -2.52 -21.97 -7.90
C GLU A 201 -3.68 -22.95 -8.01
N LYS A 202 -4.05 -23.62 -6.90
CA LYS A 202 -5.18 -24.56 -6.84
C LYS A 202 -6.52 -23.89 -7.17
N HIS A 203 -6.64 -22.61 -6.84
CA HIS A 203 -7.86 -21.81 -7.00
C HIS A 203 -7.82 -20.82 -8.18
N GLN A 204 -6.68 -20.71 -8.87
CA GLN A 204 -6.43 -19.67 -9.88
C GLN A 204 -6.69 -18.26 -9.30
N ALA A 205 -6.29 -18.07 -8.04
CA ALA A 205 -6.54 -16.84 -7.30
C ALA A 205 -5.71 -15.68 -7.85
N PHE A 206 -6.28 -14.48 -7.83
CA PHE A 206 -5.55 -13.25 -8.09
C PHE A 206 -4.75 -12.85 -6.86
N THR A 207 -3.48 -12.51 -7.06
CA THR A 207 -2.61 -12.07 -5.96
C THR A 207 -1.86 -10.80 -6.31
N VAL A 208 -1.74 -9.89 -5.35
CA VAL A 208 -0.90 -8.70 -5.47
C VAL A 208 -0.03 -8.57 -4.23
N GLY A 209 1.29 -8.61 -4.41
CA GLY A 209 2.24 -8.52 -3.30
C GLY A 209 2.58 -7.07 -2.95
N GLU A 210 2.62 -6.78 -1.66
CA GLU A 210 3.29 -5.59 -1.15
C GLU A 210 4.77 -5.92 -0.96
N ILE A 211 5.59 -5.44 -1.90
CA ILE A 211 6.98 -5.85 -2.03
C ILE A 211 7.88 -4.62 -2.07
N PHE A 212 8.69 -4.47 -1.03
CA PHE A 212 9.78 -3.51 -0.99
C PHE A 212 11.10 -4.27 -1.11
N THR A 213 11.80 -4.10 -2.22
CA THR A 213 13.06 -4.81 -2.49
C THR A 213 13.90 -4.06 -3.52
N ASP A 214 15.20 -4.15 -3.39
CA ASP A 214 16.20 -3.66 -4.35
C ASP A 214 16.74 -4.78 -5.27
N ARG A 215 16.20 -5.99 -5.18
CA ARG A 215 16.60 -7.13 -6.01
C ARG A 215 16.52 -6.77 -7.50
N PRO A 216 17.60 -6.95 -8.27
CA PRO A 216 17.59 -6.66 -9.71
C PRO A 216 16.59 -7.50 -10.52
N ASP A 217 16.28 -8.72 -10.06
CA ASP A 217 15.38 -9.68 -10.68
C ASP A 217 13.96 -9.65 -10.11
N ALA A 218 13.61 -8.63 -9.32
CA ALA A 218 12.34 -8.58 -8.60
C ALA A 218 11.11 -8.77 -9.51
N LEU A 219 11.08 -8.11 -10.67
CA LEU A 219 9.93 -8.23 -11.57
C LEU A 219 9.78 -9.66 -12.10
N GLU A 220 10.86 -10.30 -12.54
CA GLU A 220 10.84 -11.68 -13.03
C GLU A 220 10.48 -12.66 -11.90
N ALA A 221 11.07 -12.50 -10.72
CA ALA A 221 10.85 -13.38 -9.59
C ALA A 221 9.42 -13.30 -9.05
N PHE A 222 8.86 -12.09 -8.95
CA PHE A 222 7.57 -11.92 -8.33
C PHE A 222 6.39 -11.94 -9.30
N ILE A 223 6.50 -11.38 -10.50
CA ILE A 223 5.38 -11.23 -11.45
C ILE A 223 5.66 -11.75 -12.86
N GLY A 224 6.82 -12.34 -13.12
CA GLY A 224 7.13 -13.02 -14.40
C GLY A 224 6.24 -14.26 -14.61
N ASN A 225 6.43 -14.94 -15.74
CA ASN A 225 5.64 -16.13 -16.13
C ASN A 225 5.60 -17.22 -15.04
N ASN A 226 6.67 -17.37 -14.26
CA ASN A 226 6.76 -18.29 -13.13
C ASN A 226 6.77 -17.57 -11.80
N GLY A 227 6.46 -16.27 -11.78
CA GLY A 227 6.47 -15.43 -10.60
C GLY A 227 5.53 -15.92 -9.50
N HIS A 228 5.80 -15.48 -8.30
CA HIS A 228 5.05 -15.91 -7.12
C HIS A 228 3.64 -15.33 -7.07
N PHE A 229 3.42 -14.15 -7.67
CA PHE A 229 2.17 -13.40 -7.61
C PHE A 229 1.67 -13.02 -9.01
N SER A 230 0.38 -12.68 -9.11
CA SER A 230 -0.22 -12.16 -10.35
C SER A 230 0.26 -10.74 -10.66
N SER A 231 0.57 -9.96 -9.61
CA SER A 231 1.03 -8.58 -9.69
C SER A 231 1.77 -8.20 -8.39
N MET A 232 2.46 -7.07 -8.41
CA MET A 232 2.99 -6.38 -7.23
C MET A 232 2.75 -4.89 -7.37
N PHE A 233 2.67 -4.17 -6.26
CA PHE A 233 2.53 -2.71 -6.31
C PHE A 233 3.79 -2.03 -6.83
N ASP A 234 3.61 -0.98 -7.62
CA ASP A 234 4.69 -0.06 -7.98
C ASP A 234 4.76 1.05 -6.93
N PHE A 235 5.82 1.01 -6.14
CA PHE A 235 6.10 2.02 -5.13
C PHE A 235 7.18 3.01 -5.58
N ALA A 236 7.65 2.92 -6.82
CA ALA A 236 8.76 3.76 -7.28
C ALA A 236 8.47 5.26 -7.17
N GLU A 237 7.21 5.66 -7.45
CA GLU A 237 6.79 7.04 -7.33
C GLU A 237 6.58 7.46 -5.87
N THR A 238 6.05 6.56 -5.04
CA THR A 238 5.73 6.86 -3.62
C THR A 238 6.98 6.99 -2.76
N ILE A 239 8.06 6.29 -3.09
CA ILE A 239 9.33 6.40 -2.39
C ILE A 239 10.21 7.55 -2.91
N ALA A 240 9.86 8.14 -4.04
CA ALA A 240 10.58 9.28 -4.58
C ALA A 240 10.58 10.45 -3.56
N GLY A 241 11.74 10.99 -3.25
CA GLY A 241 11.89 12.06 -2.27
C GLY A 241 11.86 11.63 -0.80
N LYS A 242 11.57 10.36 -0.48
CA LYS A 242 11.68 9.83 0.90
C LYS A 242 13.15 9.82 1.36
N SER A 243 13.36 9.83 2.67
CA SER A 243 14.68 9.84 3.31
C SER A 243 14.74 8.79 4.40
N ASP A 244 15.81 7.99 4.41
CA ASP A 244 16.05 6.96 5.43
C ASP A 244 16.39 7.58 6.81
N ASP A 245 16.77 8.86 6.86
CA ASP A 245 17.06 9.57 8.10
C ASP A 245 15.79 10.03 8.85
N GLY A 246 14.62 9.91 8.23
CA GLY A 246 13.32 10.29 8.78
C GLY A 246 12.54 11.24 7.87
N TRP A 247 11.23 11.32 8.10
CA TRP A 247 10.30 12.11 7.27
C TRP A 247 10.60 13.62 7.29
N TYR A 248 11.21 14.14 8.34
CA TYR A 248 11.62 15.55 8.42
C TYR A 248 12.68 15.96 7.39
N LYS A 249 13.33 14.98 6.74
CA LYS A 249 14.30 15.18 5.65
C LYS A 249 13.72 14.84 4.27
N CYS A 250 12.50 14.35 4.20
CA CYS A 250 11.83 14.10 2.94
C CYS A 250 11.73 15.38 2.10
N LYS A 251 11.80 15.22 0.79
CA LYS A 251 11.70 16.32 -0.16
C LYS A 251 10.38 16.18 -0.95
N PRO A 252 9.72 17.31 -1.25
CA PRO A 252 8.60 17.27 -2.19
C PRO A 252 9.02 16.63 -3.51
N VAL A 253 8.15 15.78 -4.06
CA VAL A 253 8.36 15.16 -5.36
C VAL A 253 8.22 16.23 -6.45
N VAL A 254 9.27 16.41 -7.24
CA VAL A 254 9.21 17.28 -8.43
C VAL A 254 8.55 16.51 -9.57
N TRP A 255 7.34 16.85 -9.85
CA TRP A 255 6.42 16.16 -10.72
C TRP A 255 6.98 15.81 -12.10
N GLY A 256 7.53 16.79 -12.82
CA GLY A 256 8.08 16.58 -14.16
C GLY A 256 9.44 15.88 -14.19
N GLU A 257 10.05 15.60 -13.05
CA GLU A 257 11.36 14.99 -12.92
C GLU A 257 11.28 13.67 -12.14
N GLU A 258 11.12 13.71 -10.80
CA GLU A 258 11.17 12.52 -9.98
C GLU A 258 10.02 11.58 -10.30
N TYR A 259 8.77 12.06 -10.34
CA TYR A 259 7.61 11.23 -10.65
C TYR A 259 7.76 10.57 -12.03
N LYS A 260 8.01 11.37 -13.07
CA LYS A 260 8.17 10.86 -14.43
C LYS A 260 9.34 9.88 -14.53
N LYS A 261 10.47 10.19 -13.88
CA LYS A 261 11.65 9.32 -13.88
C LYS A 261 11.36 7.97 -13.22
N ALA A 262 10.67 7.97 -12.08
CA ALA A 262 10.26 6.77 -11.37
C ALA A 262 9.32 5.92 -12.23
N ALA A 263 8.20 6.49 -12.69
CA ALA A 263 7.21 5.82 -13.54
C ALA A 263 7.84 5.23 -14.82
N PHE A 264 8.63 6.03 -15.54
CA PHE A 264 9.29 5.57 -16.77
C PHE A 264 10.36 4.53 -16.49
N GLY A 265 11.07 4.63 -15.38
CA GLY A 265 12.05 3.65 -14.93
C GLY A 265 11.41 2.27 -14.74
N THR A 266 10.32 2.20 -13.99
CA THR A 266 9.55 0.97 -13.78
C THR A 266 8.98 0.42 -15.08
N GLN A 267 8.33 1.27 -15.90
CA GLN A 267 7.72 0.82 -17.16
C GLN A 267 8.74 0.24 -18.14
N LYS A 268 9.95 0.81 -18.21
CA LYS A 268 11.05 0.30 -19.05
C LYS A 268 11.56 -1.05 -18.56
N ARG A 269 11.71 -1.23 -17.23
CA ARG A 269 12.11 -2.51 -16.64
C ARG A 269 11.04 -3.58 -16.81
N LEU A 270 9.77 -3.18 -16.65
CA LEU A 270 8.63 -4.09 -16.77
C LEU A 270 8.56 -4.73 -18.16
N GLY A 271 8.76 -3.95 -19.23
CA GLY A 271 8.69 -4.49 -20.59
C GLY A 271 7.44 -5.32 -20.82
N ASP A 272 7.61 -6.62 -21.09
CA ASP A 272 6.57 -7.62 -21.26
C ASP A 272 6.57 -8.71 -20.17
N ILE A 273 7.36 -8.53 -19.09
CA ILE A 273 7.50 -9.49 -17.99
C ILE A 273 6.16 -9.85 -17.37
N GLY A 274 5.31 -8.84 -17.08
CA GLY A 274 4.02 -9.07 -16.42
C GLY A 274 3.17 -7.80 -16.33
N PHE A 275 2.35 -7.73 -15.29
CA PHE A 275 1.52 -6.57 -14.96
C PHE A 275 1.85 -6.09 -13.55
N ILE A 276 2.39 -4.89 -13.44
CA ILE A 276 2.57 -4.21 -12.15
C ILE A 276 1.28 -3.49 -11.75
N SER A 277 1.02 -3.31 -10.47
CA SER A 277 -0.14 -2.57 -9.96
C SER A 277 0.23 -1.12 -9.73
N ASN A 278 -0.24 -0.23 -10.63
CA ASN A 278 0.01 1.20 -10.57
C ASN A 278 -0.85 1.85 -9.50
N ILE A 279 -0.23 2.62 -8.61
CA ILE A 279 -0.89 3.40 -7.56
C ILE A 279 -0.39 4.84 -7.55
N ILE A 280 -1.18 5.77 -7.04
CA ILE A 280 -0.77 7.13 -6.69
C ILE A 280 -1.09 7.48 -5.25
N GLU A 281 -1.90 6.68 -4.60
CA GLU A 281 -2.24 6.76 -3.18
C GLU A 281 -2.81 5.41 -2.71
N ASN A 282 -2.71 5.16 -1.42
CA ASN A 282 -3.35 4.06 -0.72
C ASN A 282 -3.62 4.46 0.75
N HIS A 283 -3.93 3.50 1.62
CA HIS A 283 -4.18 3.74 3.04
C HIS A 283 -2.90 3.98 3.87
N ASP A 284 -1.71 3.80 3.30
CA ASP A 284 -0.40 4.00 3.94
C ASP A 284 0.37 5.20 3.39
N GLU A 285 -0.21 5.92 2.43
CA GLU A 285 0.39 7.10 1.82
C GLU A 285 -0.54 8.31 1.96
N PRO A 286 -0.04 9.55 1.86
CA PRO A 286 -0.91 10.72 1.78
C PRO A 286 -1.75 10.69 0.50
N ARG A 287 -2.75 11.58 0.40
CA ARG A 287 -3.53 11.74 -0.83
C ARG A 287 -2.64 12.13 -2.01
N GLY A 288 -2.70 11.39 -3.10
CA GLY A 288 -1.84 11.59 -4.27
C GLY A 288 -1.94 12.99 -4.87
N VAL A 289 -3.13 13.57 -4.89
CA VAL A 289 -3.33 14.97 -5.31
C VAL A 289 -2.47 15.94 -4.50
N SER A 290 -2.41 15.77 -3.18
CA SER A 290 -1.64 16.64 -2.27
C SER A 290 -0.15 16.29 -2.24
N HIS A 291 0.21 15.08 -2.61
CA HIS A 291 1.60 14.63 -2.62
C HIS A 291 2.33 15.01 -3.91
N TYR A 292 1.66 14.83 -5.07
CA TYR A 292 2.29 14.99 -6.38
C TYR A 292 2.02 16.33 -7.06
N ILE A 293 0.99 17.08 -6.66
CA ILE A 293 0.65 18.36 -7.26
C ILE A 293 0.96 19.46 -6.25
N PRO A 294 1.80 20.45 -6.59
CA PRO A 294 2.02 21.61 -5.74
C PRO A 294 0.69 22.27 -5.36
N GLU A 295 0.53 22.67 -4.11
CA GLU A 295 -0.73 23.21 -3.57
C GLU A 295 -1.31 24.34 -4.44
N ALA A 296 -0.46 25.22 -4.94
CA ALA A 296 -0.86 26.35 -5.80
C ALA A 296 -1.39 25.92 -7.17
N ASP A 297 -1.08 24.69 -7.62
CA ASP A 297 -1.44 24.18 -8.94
C ASP A 297 -2.59 23.16 -8.88
N VAL A 298 -3.12 22.86 -7.68
CA VAL A 298 -4.23 21.92 -7.49
C VAL A 298 -5.51 22.50 -8.14
N SER A 299 -6.01 21.80 -9.13
CA SER A 299 -7.22 22.12 -9.89
C SER A 299 -7.85 20.86 -10.44
N ASP A 300 -9.09 20.92 -10.92
CA ASP A 300 -9.71 19.77 -11.61
C ASP A 300 -8.89 19.33 -12.82
N THR A 301 -8.26 20.27 -13.53
CA THR A 301 -7.39 19.94 -14.68
C THR A 301 -6.15 19.17 -14.27
N SER A 302 -5.41 19.61 -13.25
CA SER A 302 -4.20 18.93 -12.78
C SER A 302 -4.51 17.57 -12.15
N LYS A 303 -5.63 17.44 -11.41
CA LYS A 303 -6.12 16.17 -10.89
C LYS A 303 -6.43 15.17 -12.02
N LYS A 304 -7.15 15.60 -13.05
CA LYS A 304 -7.46 14.79 -14.23
C LYS A 304 -6.21 14.35 -14.98
N MET A 305 -5.22 15.23 -15.09
CA MET A 305 -3.91 14.92 -15.67
C MET A 305 -3.22 13.81 -14.87
N LEU A 306 -3.12 13.93 -13.54
CA LEU A 306 -2.52 12.91 -12.67
C LEU A 306 -3.20 11.54 -12.86
N ALA A 307 -4.53 11.52 -12.82
CA ALA A 307 -5.31 10.32 -13.06
C ALA A 307 -5.01 9.68 -14.42
N ALA A 308 -4.98 10.49 -15.49
CA ALA A 308 -4.76 9.98 -16.83
C ALA A 308 -3.36 9.40 -17.03
N VAL A 309 -2.31 10.07 -16.55
CA VAL A 309 -0.94 9.57 -16.73
C VAL A 309 -0.71 8.28 -15.96
N ASN A 310 -1.32 8.11 -14.79
CA ASN A 310 -1.20 6.88 -14.01
C ASN A 310 -2.03 5.73 -14.60
N VAL A 311 -3.33 5.95 -14.84
CA VAL A 311 -4.25 4.91 -15.32
C VAL A 311 -3.88 4.38 -16.71
N MET A 312 -3.22 5.19 -17.55
CA MET A 312 -2.82 4.80 -18.90
C MET A 312 -1.42 4.14 -18.96
N LEU A 313 -0.66 4.05 -17.87
CA LEU A 313 0.55 3.22 -17.81
C LEU A 313 0.21 1.74 -18.04
N ARG A 314 1.20 0.95 -18.47
CA ARG A 314 1.06 -0.50 -18.54
C ARG A 314 0.99 -1.06 -17.12
N GLY A 315 -0.06 -1.83 -16.84
CA GLY A 315 -0.28 -2.41 -15.52
C GLY A 315 -1.75 -2.46 -15.14
N LEU A 316 -1.99 -2.73 -13.88
CA LEU A 316 -3.31 -2.78 -13.24
C LEU A 316 -3.49 -1.51 -12.40
N PRO A 317 -4.31 -0.54 -12.79
CA PRO A 317 -4.54 0.63 -11.97
C PRO A 317 -5.35 0.25 -10.72
N PHE A 318 -4.80 0.53 -9.55
CA PHE A 318 -5.50 0.49 -8.29
C PHE A 318 -5.96 1.90 -7.96
N ILE A 319 -7.25 2.07 -7.79
CA ILE A 319 -7.89 3.35 -7.47
C ILE A 319 -8.35 3.29 -6.02
N TYR A 320 -7.73 4.09 -5.16
CA TYR A 320 -8.07 4.14 -3.75
C TYR A 320 -9.38 4.91 -3.52
N GLN A 321 -10.15 4.54 -2.49
CA GLN A 321 -11.39 5.23 -2.15
C GLN A 321 -11.16 6.74 -1.92
N GLY A 322 -11.94 7.57 -2.63
CA GLY A 322 -11.81 9.03 -2.60
C GLY A 322 -10.86 9.62 -3.67
N GLN A 323 -9.98 8.79 -4.24
CA GLN A 323 -9.14 9.19 -5.37
C GLN A 323 -9.99 9.59 -6.57
N GLU A 324 -11.07 8.88 -6.84
CA GLU A 324 -12.03 9.15 -7.90
C GLU A 324 -12.78 10.48 -7.73
N LEU A 325 -12.77 11.03 -6.52
CA LEU A 325 -13.32 12.37 -6.23
C LEU A 325 -12.24 13.46 -6.24
N GLY A 326 -10.97 13.07 -6.26
CA GLY A 326 -9.85 13.98 -6.09
C GLY A 326 -9.77 14.54 -4.67
N MET A 327 -10.06 13.71 -3.64
CA MET A 327 -9.88 14.07 -2.23
C MET A 327 -8.43 14.48 -1.98
N THR A 328 -8.23 15.43 -1.07
CA THR A 328 -6.92 15.99 -0.70
C THR A 328 -6.58 15.68 0.73
N ASN A 329 -5.33 15.91 1.12
CA ASN A 329 -4.94 15.90 2.53
C ASN A 329 -5.82 16.86 3.34
N VAL A 330 -6.05 16.52 4.61
CA VAL A 330 -6.73 17.40 5.55
C VAL A 330 -5.72 18.30 6.27
N VAL A 331 -6.13 19.49 6.65
CA VAL A 331 -5.28 20.38 7.46
C VAL A 331 -5.42 20.00 8.92
N PHE A 332 -4.39 19.38 9.49
CA PHE A 332 -4.25 19.18 10.93
C PHE A 332 -3.62 20.42 11.59
N HIS A 333 -3.97 20.69 12.85
CA HIS A 333 -3.50 21.87 13.59
C HIS A 333 -2.60 21.52 14.77
N SER A 334 -2.61 20.27 15.21
CA SER A 334 -1.86 19.78 16.36
C SER A 334 -1.51 18.31 16.13
N ILE A 335 -0.40 17.86 16.71
CA ILE A 335 -0.03 16.45 16.75
C ILE A 335 -1.06 15.60 17.49
N ASP A 336 -1.83 16.18 18.40
CA ASP A 336 -2.89 15.51 19.16
C ASP A 336 -4.11 15.13 18.29
N GLU A 337 -4.20 15.63 17.06
CA GLU A 337 -5.22 15.24 16.07
C GLU A 337 -4.82 14.00 15.27
N ILE A 338 -3.60 13.51 15.44
CA ILE A 338 -3.01 12.38 14.71
C ILE A 338 -3.18 11.08 15.52
N ASP A 339 -3.67 10.05 14.87
CA ASP A 339 -3.80 8.69 15.43
C ASP A 339 -2.77 7.71 14.82
N ASP A 340 -2.17 8.05 13.71
CA ASP A 340 -1.18 7.25 13.00
C ASP A 340 0.11 7.07 13.81
N CYS A 341 0.39 5.83 14.24
CA CYS A 341 1.58 5.50 15.02
C CYS A 341 2.89 5.81 14.28
N SER A 342 2.95 5.64 12.95
CA SER A 342 4.14 6.00 12.16
C SER A 342 4.41 7.50 12.17
N THR A 343 3.37 8.32 12.05
CA THR A 343 3.52 9.78 12.13
C THR A 343 3.97 10.23 13.51
N LEU A 344 3.45 9.60 14.58
CA LEU A 344 3.85 9.92 15.95
C LEU A 344 5.31 9.55 16.21
N ASP A 345 5.78 8.41 15.69
CA ASP A 345 7.19 8.01 15.75
C ASP A 345 8.08 8.98 14.99
N GLU A 346 7.77 9.28 13.75
CA GLU A 346 8.53 10.21 12.91
C GLU A 346 8.55 11.65 13.46
N TYR A 347 7.47 12.05 14.15
CA TYR A 347 7.47 13.31 14.89
C TYR A 347 8.48 13.28 16.02
N GLN A 348 8.57 12.18 16.78
CA GLN A 348 9.58 12.02 17.83
C GLN A 348 11.00 12.00 17.25
N VAL A 349 11.22 11.28 16.14
CA VAL A 349 12.51 11.27 15.41
C VAL A 349 12.92 12.69 15.02
N ALA A 350 12.00 13.52 14.55
CA ALA A 350 12.29 14.91 14.21
C ALA A 350 12.64 15.76 15.44
N LEU A 351 11.97 15.54 16.59
CA LEU A 351 12.29 16.21 17.85
C LEU A 351 13.69 15.81 18.37
N ASP A 352 14.01 14.52 18.31
CA ASP A 352 15.32 14.00 18.74
C ASP A 352 16.44 14.50 17.84
N ALA A 353 16.16 14.77 16.56
CA ALA A 353 17.08 15.45 15.65
C ALA A 353 17.22 16.96 15.91
N GLY A 354 16.52 17.50 16.91
CA GLY A 354 16.65 18.89 17.38
C GLY A 354 15.69 19.89 16.72
N LEU A 355 14.65 19.43 16.01
CA LEU A 355 13.62 20.33 15.49
C LEU A 355 12.73 20.83 16.64
N THR A 356 12.21 22.05 16.49
CA THR A 356 11.15 22.53 17.39
C THR A 356 9.86 21.75 17.15
N PRO A 357 8.94 21.63 18.15
CA PRO A 357 7.66 20.95 17.95
C PRO A 357 6.88 21.44 16.74
N GLU A 358 6.87 22.75 16.50
CA GLU A 358 6.19 23.32 15.33
C GLU A 358 6.87 22.90 14.01
N SER A 359 8.21 22.90 13.97
CA SER A 359 8.96 22.50 12.76
C SER A 359 8.85 21.01 12.49
N ALA A 360 8.89 20.17 13.54
CA ALA A 360 8.70 18.74 13.44
C ALA A 360 7.31 18.40 12.89
N PHE A 361 6.25 19.00 13.47
CA PHE A 361 4.88 18.84 13.02
C PHE A 361 4.71 19.19 11.52
N LYS A 362 5.18 20.37 11.10
CA LYS A 362 5.12 20.80 9.70
C LYS A 362 5.87 19.88 8.75
N ALA A 363 6.93 19.25 9.20
CA ALA A 363 7.76 18.39 8.37
C ALA A 363 7.14 16.99 8.18
N VAL A 364 6.49 16.44 9.21
CA VAL A 364 6.02 15.03 9.16
C VAL A 364 4.57 14.87 8.75
N VAL A 365 3.69 15.80 9.15
CA VAL A 365 2.24 15.65 8.92
C VAL A 365 1.82 15.57 7.45
N PRO A 366 2.49 16.21 6.48
CA PRO A 366 2.18 16.01 5.07
C PRO A 366 2.28 14.56 4.58
N TYR A 367 3.07 13.73 5.25
CA TYR A 367 3.29 12.30 4.94
C TYR A 367 2.43 11.36 5.78
N SER A 368 1.63 11.89 6.73
CA SER A 368 0.78 11.08 7.61
C SER A 368 -0.23 10.23 6.83
N ARG A 369 -0.32 8.96 7.22
CA ARG A 369 -1.33 8.00 6.73
C ARG A 369 -2.75 8.47 7.03
N ASP A 370 -2.95 9.22 8.11
CA ASP A 370 -4.28 9.75 8.49
C ASP A 370 -4.88 10.65 7.41
N ASN A 371 -4.07 11.28 6.56
CA ASN A 371 -4.55 12.07 5.43
C ASN A 371 -5.42 11.24 4.47
N ALA A 372 -5.05 9.97 4.22
CA ALA A 372 -5.78 9.07 3.34
C ALA A 372 -6.92 8.32 4.06
N ARG A 373 -6.90 8.30 5.40
CA ARG A 373 -7.87 7.57 6.25
C ARG A 373 -9.02 8.43 6.76
N THR A 374 -9.07 9.72 6.38
CA THR A 374 -10.20 10.60 6.70
C THR A 374 -11.51 10.06 6.14
N PRO A 375 -12.67 10.37 6.77
CA PRO A 375 -13.97 9.93 6.29
C PRO A 375 -14.21 10.23 4.81
N PHE A 376 -14.74 9.24 4.08
CA PHE A 376 -15.11 9.41 2.68
C PHE A 376 -16.21 10.47 2.54
N GLN A 377 -16.07 11.35 1.56
CA GLN A 377 -16.93 12.50 1.36
C GLN A 377 -18.12 12.14 0.46
N TRP A 378 -19.22 11.65 1.08
CA TRP A 378 -20.42 11.23 0.36
C TRP A 378 -21.25 12.39 -0.17
N ASP A 379 -21.47 13.41 0.68
CA ASP A 379 -22.28 14.59 0.32
C ASP A 379 -21.89 15.81 1.17
N ALA A 380 -22.61 16.92 0.96
CA ALA A 380 -22.38 18.19 1.66
C ALA A 380 -23.11 18.28 3.03
N THR A 381 -23.68 17.20 3.56
CA THR A 381 -24.31 17.18 4.87
C THR A 381 -23.30 17.02 6.00
N ALA A 382 -23.75 17.11 7.26
CA ALA A 382 -22.88 16.98 8.42
C ALA A 382 -22.00 15.71 8.36
N ASN A 383 -20.74 15.85 8.76
CA ASN A 383 -19.74 14.78 8.67
C ASN A 383 -19.58 14.21 7.24
N ALA A 384 -19.76 15.04 6.21
CA ALA A 384 -19.67 14.63 4.81
C ALA A 384 -20.65 13.49 4.43
N GLY A 385 -21.77 13.36 5.13
CA GLY A 385 -22.72 12.24 4.97
C GLY A 385 -22.15 10.89 5.42
N PHE A 386 -20.96 10.84 6.02
CA PHE A 386 -20.27 9.61 6.39
C PHE A 386 -20.89 8.94 7.64
N THR A 387 -21.20 9.72 8.66
CA THR A 387 -21.76 9.21 9.92
C THR A 387 -22.64 10.23 10.63
N THR A 388 -23.60 9.73 11.40
CA THR A 388 -24.38 10.53 12.35
C THR A 388 -23.74 10.60 13.74
N GLY A 389 -22.71 9.80 14.00
CA GLY A 389 -21.91 9.78 15.22
C GLY A 389 -20.68 10.68 15.14
N THR A 390 -19.72 10.45 16.04
CA THR A 390 -18.41 11.11 16.00
C THR A 390 -17.51 10.32 15.05
N PRO A 391 -16.98 10.93 14.00
CA PRO A 391 -16.01 10.26 13.14
C PRO A 391 -14.74 9.88 13.91
N TRP A 392 -14.09 8.78 13.53
CA TRP A 392 -12.79 8.40 14.08
C TRP A 392 -11.73 9.49 13.84
N LEU A 393 -11.54 9.87 12.58
CA LEU A 393 -10.63 10.95 12.19
C LEU A 393 -11.42 12.21 11.78
N LYS A 394 -10.71 13.32 11.74
CA LYS A 394 -11.23 14.61 11.32
C LYS A 394 -11.79 14.55 9.87
N VAL A 395 -13.01 15.05 9.71
CA VAL A 395 -13.59 15.23 8.38
C VAL A 395 -12.88 16.39 7.66
N ASN A 396 -12.43 16.18 6.43
CA ASN A 396 -11.85 17.26 5.65
C ASN A 396 -12.93 18.31 5.32
N PRO A 397 -12.76 19.56 5.73
CA PRO A 397 -13.81 20.58 5.60
C PRO A 397 -14.16 20.91 4.13
N ASN A 398 -13.33 20.50 3.17
CA ASN A 398 -13.63 20.70 1.74
C ASN A 398 -14.69 19.74 1.18
N TYR A 399 -15.32 18.92 2.03
CA TYR A 399 -16.42 18.03 1.64
C TYR A 399 -17.63 18.78 1.04
N THR A 400 -17.77 20.06 1.35
CA THR A 400 -18.80 20.92 0.74
C THR A 400 -18.65 21.09 -0.75
N ASP A 401 -17.41 21.00 -1.25
CA ASP A 401 -17.03 21.21 -2.65
C ASP A 401 -16.60 19.91 -3.35
N ILE A 402 -15.98 18.98 -2.59
CA ILE A 402 -15.51 17.69 -3.10
C ILE A 402 -16.33 16.60 -2.42
N ASN A 403 -17.33 16.08 -3.12
CA ASN A 403 -18.13 14.97 -2.62
C ASN A 403 -18.76 14.15 -3.75
N ALA A 404 -19.12 12.90 -3.43
CA ALA A 404 -19.66 11.94 -4.39
C ALA A 404 -21.01 12.40 -4.99
N ALA A 405 -21.92 12.93 -4.18
CA ALA A 405 -23.25 13.33 -4.62
C ALA A 405 -23.21 14.46 -5.65
N GLU A 406 -22.35 15.47 -5.43
CA GLU A 406 -22.15 16.57 -6.37
C GLU A 406 -21.51 16.05 -7.66
N GLN A 407 -20.42 15.29 -7.55
CA GLN A 407 -19.65 14.83 -8.70
C GLN A 407 -20.40 13.81 -9.56
N ALA A 408 -21.24 12.96 -8.98
CA ALA A 408 -22.09 12.06 -9.74
C ALA A 408 -23.08 12.77 -10.67
N ASN A 409 -23.42 14.01 -10.34
CA ASN A 409 -24.35 14.85 -11.14
C ASN A 409 -23.65 15.85 -12.07
N ARG A 410 -22.34 16.00 -11.97
CA ARG A 410 -21.53 16.93 -12.79
C ARG A 410 -20.72 16.16 -13.86
N PRO A 411 -21.10 16.25 -15.16
CA PRO A 411 -20.50 15.45 -16.22
C PRO A 411 -18.98 15.62 -16.40
N ASP A 412 -18.43 16.77 -16.06
CA ASP A 412 -17.01 17.11 -16.16
C ASP A 412 -16.23 16.89 -14.85
N SER A 413 -16.80 16.19 -13.88
CA SER A 413 -16.19 15.91 -12.58
C SER A 413 -15.03 14.90 -12.67
N MET A 414 -14.24 14.81 -11.59
CA MET A 414 -13.22 13.78 -11.42
C MET A 414 -13.82 12.37 -11.48
N TYR A 415 -14.99 12.17 -10.84
CA TYR A 415 -15.70 10.90 -10.87
C TYR A 415 -16.01 10.44 -12.30
N HIS A 416 -16.54 11.32 -13.15
CA HIS A 416 -16.82 10.98 -14.56
C HIS A 416 -15.54 10.80 -15.36
N TRP A 417 -14.48 11.54 -15.06
CA TRP A 417 -13.18 11.35 -15.69
C TRP A 417 -12.60 9.96 -15.42
N TYR A 418 -12.65 9.46 -14.19
CA TYR A 418 -12.26 8.09 -13.86
C TYR A 418 -13.15 7.05 -14.55
N LYS A 419 -14.47 7.29 -14.63
CA LYS A 419 -15.38 6.40 -15.40
C LYS A 419 -14.97 6.31 -16.87
N GLU A 420 -14.61 7.42 -17.50
CA GLU A 420 -14.16 7.43 -18.89
C GLU A 420 -12.82 6.72 -19.06
N LEU A 421 -11.85 6.94 -18.18
CA LEU A 421 -10.56 6.24 -18.20
C LEU A 421 -10.75 4.71 -18.06
N ILE A 422 -11.59 4.27 -17.14
CA ILE A 422 -11.92 2.86 -16.95
C ILE A 422 -12.68 2.29 -18.17
N ALA A 423 -13.62 3.05 -18.72
CA ALA A 423 -14.36 2.65 -19.90
C ALA A 423 -13.44 2.48 -21.11
N LEU A 424 -12.45 3.36 -21.28
CA LEU A 424 -11.47 3.26 -22.35
C LEU A 424 -10.62 1.98 -22.22
N ARG A 425 -10.21 1.60 -21.00
CA ARG A 425 -9.48 0.34 -20.73
C ARG A 425 -10.34 -0.92 -21.02
N LYS A 426 -11.65 -0.84 -20.83
CA LYS A 426 -12.59 -1.94 -21.08
C LYS A 426 -13.10 -1.98 -22.51
N ASN A 427 -12.95 -0.91 -23.29
CA ASN A 427 -13.46 -0.80 -24.66
C ASN A 427 -12.75 -1.80 -25.59
N PRO A 428 -13.49 -2.72 -26.24
CA PRO A 428 -12.89 -3.72 -27.13
C PRO A 428 -12.03 -3.14 -28.26
N GLU A 429 -12.35 -1.91 -28.72
CA GLU A 429 -11.59 -1.23 -29.77
C GLU A 429 -10.19 -0.80 -29.31
N TYR A 430 -10.04 -0.43 -28.01
CA TYR A 430 -8.80 0.14 -27.48
C TYR A 430 -8.11 -0.75 -26.45
N LYS A 431 -8.76 -1.82 -25.98
CA LYS A 431 -8.24 -2.69 -24.93
C LYS A 431 -6.84 -3.24 -25.26
N ASP A 432 -6.62 -3.66 -26.50
CA ASP A 432 -5.32 -4.17 -26.92
C ASP A 432 -4.21 -3.17 -26.66
N VAL A 433 -4.37 -1.94 -27.14
CA VAL A 433 -3.34 -0.90 -27.00
C VAL A 433 -3.26 -0.34 -25.58
N VAL A 434 -4.39 -0.16 -24.88
CA VAL A 434 -4.40 0.47 -23.55
C VAL A 434 -3.90 -0.49 -22.46
N VAL A 435 -4.27 -1.76 -22.53
CA VAL A 435 -3.91 -2.76 -21.51
C VAL A 435 -2.58 -3.43 -21.85
N TYR A 436 -2.45 -3.95 -23.08
CA TYR A 436 -1.32 -4.81 -23.46
C TYR A 436 -0.23 -4.09 -24.28
N GLY A 437 -0.51 -2.90 -24.80
CA GLY A 437 0.44 -2.18 -25.64
C GLY A 437 1.79 -1.94 -24.96
N GLU A 438 2.85 -2.01 -25.73
CA GLU A 438 4.22 -1.70 -25.29
C GLU A 438 4.29 -0.23 -24.81
N PHE A 439 4.99 0.00 -23.71
CA PHE A 439 5.29 1.35 -23.23
C PHE A 439 6.55 1.89 -23.93
N VAL A 440 6.44 3.07 -24.55
CA VAL A 440 7.58 3.72 -25.21
C VAL A 440 7.59 5.20 -24.83
N PRO A 441 8.63 5.68 -24.12
CA PRO A 441 8.73 7.11 -23.79
C PRO A 441 8.74 8.00 -25.04
N TYR A 442 8.17 9.18 -24.92
CA TYR A 442 8.23 10.23 -25.93
C TYR A 442 8.73 11.52 -25.31
N LYS A 443 9.75 12.14 -25.92
CA LYS A 443 10.38 13.36 -25.41
C LYS A 443 10.77 13.29 -23.92
N GLU A 444 11.36 12.18 -23.52
CA GLU A 444 11.69 11.87 -22.13
C GLU A 444 12.54 12.95 -21.45
N GLU A 445 13.51 13.53 -22.21
CA GLU A 445 14.40 14.59 -21.71
C GLU A 445 13.70 15.93 -21.43
N GLN A 446 12.44 16.07 -21.84
CA GLN A 446 11.70 17.30 -21.66
C GLN A 446 11.02 17.30 -20.28
N THR A 447 11.54 18.04 -19.30
CA THR A 447 11.13 18.04 -17.89
C THR A 447 9.71 18.54 -17.63
N ASN A 448 9.21 19.44 -18.46
CA ASN A 448 7.86 20.00 -18.36
C ASN A 448 6.77 19.14 -19.03
N LEU A 449 7.14 17.99 -19.54
CA LEU A 449 6.24 17.12 -20.30
C LEU A 449 6.38 15.68 -19.84
N MET A 450 5.26 15.02 -19.57
CA MET A 450 5.21 13.55 -19.50
C MET A 450 4.44 13.03 -20.71
N ALA A 451 5.16 12.41 -21.63
CA ALA A 451 4.55 11.85 -22.82
C ALA A 451 5.10 10.47 -23.12
N TYR A 452 4.22 9.59 -23.53
CA TYR A 452 4.57 8.21 -23.86
C TYR A 452 3.58 7.59 -24.82
N TYR A 453 4.06 6.63 -25.57
CA TYR A 453 3.22 5.78 -26.40
C TYR A 453 2.84 4.50 -25.67
N ARG A 454 1.64 4.02 -25.96
CA ARG A 454 1.25 2.62 -25.82
C ARG A 454 1.11 2.07 -27.23
N LYS A 455 1.91 1.09 -27.60
CA LYS A 455 1.93 0.50 -28.94
C LYS A 455 1.31 -0.87 -28.91
N GLY A 456 0.10 -1.00 -29.44
CA GLY A 456 -0.58 -2.29 -29.68
C GLY A 456 -0.27 -2.83 -31.07
N THR A 457 -0.96 -3.91 -31.45
CA THR A 457 -0.76 -4.58 -32.73
C THR A 457 -1.14 -3.69 -33.93
N ASP A 458 -2.32 -3.07 -33.88
CA ASP A 458 -2.89 -2.28 -35.00
C ASP A 458 -3.03 -0.79 -34.67
N ARG A 459 -2.79 -0.41 -33.44
CA ARG A 459 -3.01 0.94 -32.95
C ARG A 459 -1.86 1.41 -32.06
N THR A 460 -1.68 2.71 -32.04
CA THR A 460 -0.80 3.39 -31.09
C THR A 460 -1.60 4.48 -30.39
N LEU A 461 -1.56 4.47 -29.06
CA LEU A 461 -2.07 5.55 -28.22
C LEU A 461 -0.88 6.44 -27.83
N LEU A 462 -1.07 7.75 -27.89
CA LEU A 462 -0.13 8.72 -27.33
C LEU A 462 -0.81 9.41 -26.16
N VAL A 463 -0.17 9.35 -25.00
CA VAL A 463 -0.53 10.12 -23.81
C VAL A 463 0.42 11.31 -23.72
N VAL A 464 -0.12 12.50 -23.50
CA VAL A 464 0.65 13.74 -23.37
C VAL A 464 0.10 14.54 -22.21
N ALA A 465 0.93 14.85 -21.23
CA ALA A 465 0.59 15.67 -20.08
C ALA A 465 1.59 16.83 -19.92
N ASN A 466 1.05 18.03 -19.77
CA ASN A 466 1.83 19.23 -19.47
C ASN A 466 1.81 19.49 -17.97
N TYR A 467 2.98 19.56 -17.34
CA TYR A 467 3.13 19.83 -15.91
C TYR A 467 3.40 21.29 -15.58
N GLN A 468 3.50 22.11 -16.60
CA GLN A 468 3.77 23.52 -16.41
C GLN A 468 2.45 24.29 -16.26
N HIS A 469 2.53 25.34 -15.49
CA HIS A 469 1.44 26.30 -15.34
C HIS A 469 1.07 26.96 -16.69
N ASP A 470 2.09 27.19 -17.52
CA ASP A 470 1.91 27.83 -18.85
C ASP A 470 1.66 26.77 -19.94
N ALA A 471 0.85 27.13 -20.91
CA ALA A 471 0.60 26.34 -22.10
C ALA A 471 1.91 26.03 -22.86
N GLN A 472 2.03 24.80 -23.34
CA GLN A 472 3.20 24.35 -24.10
C GLN A 472 2.78 23.87 -25.48
N ASP A 473 3.56 24.24 -26.49
CA ASP A 473 3.42 23.70 -27.83
C ASP A 473 4.19 22.36 -27.94
N VAL A 474 3.47 21.30 -28.23
CA VAL A 474 4.05 19.97 -28.42
C VAL A 474 3.91 19.54 -29.89
N VAL A 475 5.01 19.44 -30.58
CA VAL A 475 5.03 18.89 -31.95
C VAL A 475 4.83 17.38 -31.88
N LEU A 476 3.71 16.91 -32.38
CA LEU A 476 3.40 15.49 -32.47
C LEU A 476 4.04 14.89 -33.73
N PRO A 477 4.66 13.70 -33.64
CA PRO A 477 5.22 13.03 -34.82
C PRO A 477 4.09 12.41 -35.64
N GLY A 478 3.81 12.97 -36.80
CA GLY A 478 2.81 12.44 -37.73
C GLY A 478 1.40 12.94 -37.45
N THR A 479 0.42 12.28 -38.05
CA THR A 479 -1.00 12.60 -37.91
C THR A 479 -1.70 11.62 -36.95
N TYR A 480 -2.48 12.15 -36.03
CA TYR A 480 -3.38 11.33 -35.19
C TYR A 480 -4.78 11.26 -35.82
N LYS A 481 -5.47 10.14 -35.61
CA LYS A 481 -6.82 9.91 -36.17
C LYS A 481 -7.91 10.52 -35.29
N LYS A 482 -7.72 10.51 -33.97
CA LYS A 482 -8.74 10.89 -33.00
C LYS A 482 -8.10 11.30 -31.68
N VAL A 483 -8.62 12.34 -31.06
CA VAL A 483 -8.44 12.64 -29.64
C VAL A 483 -9.49 11.82 -28.88
N LEU A 484 -9.03 10.98 -27.95
CA LEU A 484 -9.93 10.11 -27.16
C LEU A 484 -10.41 10.85 -25.91
N MET A 485 -9.51 11.53 -25.24
CA MET A 485 -9.78 12.31 -24.02
C MET A 485 -8.94 13.57 -24.02
N ASN A 486 -9.46 14.63 -23.42
CA ASN A 486 -8.77 15.89 -23.21
C ASN A 486 -9.38 16.58 -21.98
N ASN A 487 -8.54 17.06 -21.05
CA ASN A 487 -8.96 17.77 -19.83
C ASN A 487 -8.78 19.27 -19.92
#